data_c4a9b102e89a381a75c3629b33b46ade
#
_entry.id   c4a9b102e89a381a75c3629b33b46ade
#
_cell.length_a   1.000
_cell.length_b   1.000
_cell.length_c   1.000
_cell.angle_alpha   90.00
_cell.angle_beta   90.00
_cell.angle_gamma   90.00
#
_symmetry.space_group_name_H-M   'P 1'
#
loop_
_entity.id
_entity.type
_entity.pdbx_description
1 polymer ?
#
loop_
_entity_poly.entity_id
_entity_poly.type
_entity_poly.pdbx_seq_one_letter_code
_entity_poly.pdbx_strand_id
1 'polypeptide(L)'
;MCGIVAALPAYQSLASEDAASVLPVLPGPPVAAAQLLQEPAAAEKALRDLLGEAEAALQALSTETAGVGLLRDGPARQELATACSALMDWAAELDRLLDTPGSLGWDADSVETVQGVLGQLTDRLYGVLHDRVEVAESARALHPGQATPRCALSYLAVETVLQTVNRLEVRGRDSAGVSIWVWLDDGDRAALPGSLTGRADPLLRNRSVAVTAHGACFVYKHAAIVGKLGDNGAALRRALRDDADLHALLALPSATVTVLAHTRWASVGRISEANAHPVDSHTDGAVDAGPFSIAVLNGDIDNYGALSK
;
A
#
# COMPACT_ATOMS: atom_id res chain seq x y z
N MET A 1 -15.69 7.33 11.65
CA MET A 1 -15.43 7.55 10.20
C MET A 1 -14.73 6.32 9.65
N CYS A 2 -15.08 5.92 8.44
CA CYS A 2 -14.47 4.78 7.77
C CYS A 2 -13.40 5.25 6.79
N GLY A 3 -12.50 4.35 6.36
CA GLY A 3 -11.52 4.61 5.31
C GLY A 3 -11.79 3.75 4.08
N ILE A 4 -11.63 4.31 2.89
CA ILE A 4 -11.76 3.62 1.60
C ILE A 4 -10.47 3.80 0.82
N VAL A 5 -9.98 2.74 0.20
CA VAL A 5 -8.84 2.77 -0.71
C VAL A 5 -9.06 1.80 -1.87
N ALA A 6 -8.62 2.20 -3.05
CA ALA A 6 -8.60 1.33 -4.24
C ALA A 6 -7.28 1.48 -4.99
N ALA A 7 -6.86 0.42 -5.67
CA ALA A 7 -5.72 0.42 -6.58
C ALA A 7 -6.10 -0.26 -7.91
N LEU A 8 -5.77 0.42 -9.01
CA LEU A 8 -5.92 -0.04 -10.39
C LEU A 8 -4.59 0.15 -11.11
N PRO A 9 -3.70 -0.87 -11.08
CA PRO A 9 -2.38 -0.75 -11.69
C PRO A 9 -2.44 -0.59 -13.22
N ALA A 10 -1.54 0.21 -13.79
CA ALA A 10 -1.43 0.43 -15.21
C ALA A 10 -0.46 -0.58 -15.86
N TYR A 11 -0.91 -1.79 -16.13
CA TYR A 11 -0.08 -2.86 -16.68
C TYR A 11 0.52 -2.55 -18.06
N GLN A 12 -0.09 -1.62 -18.82
CA GLN A 12 0.43 -1.18 -20.11
C GLN A 12 1.71 -0.35 -19.98
N SER A 13 1.97 0.24 -18.82
CA SER A 13 3.17 1.02 -18.53
C SER A 13 4.39 0.16 -18.21
N LEU A 14 4.20 -1.15 -17.99
CA LEU A 14 5.34 -2.05 -17.80
C LEU A 14 6.18 -2.09 -19.06
N ALA A 15 7.45 -1.71 -18.92
CA ALA A 15 8.45 -1.95 -19.94
C ALA A 15 8.53 -3.47 -20.26
N SER A 16 9.09 -3.82 -21.43
CA SER A 16 9.29 -5.23 -21.80
C SER A 16 9.94 -6.00 -20.65
N GLU A 17 9.65 -7.30 -20.52
CA GLU A 17 10.07 -8.16 -19.41
C GLU A 17 11.58 -8.11 -19.08
N ASP A 18 12.40 -7.70 -20.07
CA ASP A 18 13.87 -7.61 -19.99
C ASP A 18 14.39 -6.20 -19.61
N ALA A 19 13.54 -5.19 -19.49
CA ALA A 19 14.01 -3.86 -19.13
C ALA A 19 14.41 -3.83 -17.63
N ALA A 20 15.70 -3.86 -17.38
CA ALA A 20 16.23 -3.56 -16.05
C ALA A 20 15.83 -2.14 -15.64
N SER A 21 15.04 -1.99 -14.60
CA SER A 21 14.74 -0.67 -14.06
C SER A 21 16.00 -0.14 -13.34
N VAL A 22 16.48 1.01 -13.77
CA VAL A 22 17.52 1.72 -13.02
C VAL A 22 16.83 2.39 -11.83
N LEU A 23 17.09 1.88 -10.64
CA LEU A 23 16.60 2.49 -9.41
C LEU A 23 17.42 3.75 -9.07
N PRO A 24 16.80 4.78 -8.49
CA PRO A 24 17.52 5.97 -8.08
C PRO A 24 18.48 5.66 -6.95
N VAL A 25 19.59 6.40 -6.91
CA VAL A 25 20.58 6.36 -5.82
C VAL A 25 20.45 7.67 -5.03
N LEU A 26 20.32 7.58 -3.73
CA LEU A 26 20.37 8.74 -2.85
C LEU A 26 21.80 8.97 -2.37
N PRO A 27 22.26 10.24 -2.31
CA PRO A 27 23.56 10.54 -1.70
C PRO A 27 23.51 10.27 -0.19
N GLY A 28 24.67 10.09 0.41
CA GLY A 28 24.79 10.09 1.87
C GLY A 28 24.75 11.51 2.45
N PRO A 29 24.69 11.66 3.79
CA PRO A 29 24.83 12.94 4.46
C PRO A 29 26.10 13.67 4.01
N PRO A 30 26.05 14.96 3.62
CA PRO A 30 27.18 15.66 3.01
C PRO A 30 28.31 15.94 4.02
N VAL A 31 27.94 16.22 5.26
CA VAL A 31 28.84 16.49 6.40
C VAL A 31 28.14 16.12 7.71
N ALA A 32 28.85 16.12 8.82
CA ALA A 32 28.21 15.95 10.14
C ALA A 32 27.20 17.08 10.41
N ALA A 33 26.09 16.76 11.07
CA ALA A 33 25.00 17.71 11.34
C ALA A 33 25.50 19.01 12.02
N ALA A 34 26.32 18.90 13.07
CA ALA A 34 26.88 20.06 13.76
C ALA A 34 27.79 20.93 12.89
N GLN A 35 28.44 20.33 11.90
CA GLN A 35 29.29 21.08 10.95
C GLN A 35 28.44 21.86 9.95
N LEU A 36 27.32 21.30 9.51
CA LEU A 36 26.41 21.99 8.59
C LEU A 36 25.83 23.25 9.23
N LEU A 37 25.50 23.21 10.50
CA LEU A 37 24.89 24.32 11.24
C LEU A 37 25.86 25.46 11.65
N GLN A 38 27.07 25.53 11.07
CA GLN A 38 27.95 26.66 11.30
C GLN A 38 27.47 27.95 10.63
N GLU A 39 26.82 27.82 9.45
CA GLU A 39 26.31 28.97 8.69
C GLU A 39 24.90 28.70 8.15
N PRO A 40 23.88 29.56 8.44
CA PRO A 40 22.48 29.34 8.02
C PRO A 40 22.32 29.15 6.51
N ALA A 41 22.95 30.01 5.70
CA ALA A 41 22.83 29.99 4.25
C ALA A 41 23.45 28.71 3.63
N ALA A 42 24.54 28.21 4.21
CA ALA A 42 25.15 26.96 3.78
C ALA A 42 24.26 25.75 4.15
N ALA A 43 23.64 25.79 5.34
CA ALA A 43 22.71 24.77 5.79
C ALA A 43 21.46 24.71 4.90
N GLU A 44 20.83 25.85 4.64
CA GLU A 44 19.69 25.95 3.75
C GLU A 44 19.98 25.40 2.35
N LYS A 45 21.11 25.83 1.76
CA LYS A 45 21.51 25.38 0.44
C LYS A 45 21.70 23.86 0.37
N ALA A 46 22.44 23.28 1.31
CA ALA A 46 22.70 21.83 1.31
C ALA A 46 21.42 21.02 1.51
N LEU A 47 20.50 21.49 2.36
CA LEU A 47 19.20 20.84 2.55
C LEU A 47 18.31 20.94 1.30
N ARG A 48 18.31 22.08 0.58
CA ARG A 48 17.58 22.21 -0.69
C ARG A 48 18.15 21.32 -1.79
N ASP A 49 19.47 21.18 -1.85
CA ASP A 49 20.11 20.26 -2.80
C ASP A 49 19.68 18.81 -2.52
N LEU A 50 19.71 18.36 -1.26
CA LEU A 50 19.24 17.04 -0.85
C LEU A 50 17.72 16.84 -1.05
N LEU A 51 16.93 17.88 -0.80
CA LEU A 51 15.49 17.85 -1.07
C LEU A 51 15.22 17.58 -2.56
N GLY A 52 15.96 18.27 -3.45
CA GLY A 52 15.85 18.03 -4.89
C GLY A 52 16.17 16.59 -5.29
N GLU A 53 17.22 16.00 -4.71
CA GLU A 53 17.58 14.58 -4.93
C GLU A 53 16.49 13.63 -4.40
N ALA A 54 15.96 13.89 -3.21
CA ALA A 54 14.89 13.06 -2.63
C ALA A 54 13.58 13.17 -3.44
N GLU A 55 13.23 14.35 -3.94
CA GLU A 55 12.08 14.56 -4.83
C GLU A 55 12.24 13.84 -6.15
N ALA A 56 13.41 13.92 -6.77
CA ALA A 56 13.72 13.21 -8.01
C ALA A 56 13.65 11.69 -7.82
N ALA A 57 14.18 11.18 -6.70
CA ALA A 57 14.10 9.76 -6.36
C ALA A 57 12.64 9.31 -6.16
N LEU A 58 11.84 10.06 -5.41
CA LEU A 58 10.43 9.74 -5.18
C LEU A 58 9.62 9.75 -6.48
N GLN A 59 9.90 10.71 -7.36
CA GLN A 59 9.27 10.78 -8.68
C GLN A 59 9.66 9.60 -9.57
N ALA A 60 10.94 9.24 -9.63
CA ALA A 60 11.41 8.08 -10.37
C ALA A 60 10.75 6.78 -9.89
N LEU A 61 10.59 6.62 -8.57
CA LEU A 61 9.93 5.48 -7.93
C LEU A 61 8.40 5.47 -8.05
N SER A 62 7.80 6.50 -8.65
CA SER A 62 6.35 6.57 -8.84
C SER A 62 5.85 5.77 -10.03
N THR A 63 6.74 5.22 -10.84
CA THR A 63 6.37 4.39 -12.00
C THR A 63 6.21 2.92 -11.61
N GLU A 64 5.31 2.22 -12.31
CA GLU A 64 5.10 0.78 -12.11
C GLU A 64 6.37 -0.02 -12.36
N THR A 65 7.14 0.35 -13.39
CA THR A 65 8.41 -0.31 -13.72
C THR A 65 9.42 -0.19 -12.58
N ALA A 66 9.56 0.98 -11.98
CA ALA A 66 10.45 1.18 -10.83
C ALA A 66 9.97 0.41 -9.58
N GLY A 67 8.66 0.39 -9.33
CA GLY A 67 8.07 -0.41 -8.26
C GLY A 67 8.37 -1.90 -8.42
N VAL A 68 8.19 -2.43 -9.62
CA VAL A 68 8.57 -3.81 -9.97
C VAL A 68 10.08 -4.03 -9.80
N GLY A 69 10.90 -3.08 -10.20
CA GLY A 69 12.35 -3.09 -9.98
C GLY A 69 12.70 -3.19 -8.51
N LEU A 70 12.12 -2.35 -7.65
CA LEU A 70 12.29 -2.42 -6.18
C LEU A 70 11.94 -3.80 -5.61
N LEU A 71 10.84 -4.41 -6.09
CA LEU A 71 10.42 -5.73 -5.61
C LEU A 71 11.43 -6.80 -6.02
N ARG A 72 11.94 -6.77 -7.26
CA ARG A 72 12.78 -7.83 -7.85
C ARG A 72 14.27 -7.71 -7.50
N ASP A 73 14.79 -6.47 -7.38
CA ASP A 73 16.19 -6.19 -7.07
C ASP A 73 16.40 -5.95 -5.56
N GLY A 74 16.67 -7.03 -4.84
CA GLY A 74 16.92 -6.99 -3.40
C GLY A 74 18.12 -6.16 -2.99
N PRO A 75 19.31 -6.32 -3.62
CA PRO A 75 20.49 -5.50 -3.37
C PRO A 75 20.25 -4.01 -3.55
N ALA A 76 19.71 -3.58 -4.69
CA ALA A 76 19.45 -2.17 -4.97
C ALA A 76 18.39 -1.57 -4.02
N ARG A 77 17.33 -2.34 -3.69
CA ARG A 77 16.36 -1.94 -2.66
C ARG A 77 17.01 -1.73 -1.31
N GLN A 78 17.88 -2.64 -0.87
CA GLN A 78 18.59 -2.53 0.41
C GLN A 78 19.55 -1.34 0.45
N GLU A 79 20.24 -1.06 -0.65
CA GLU A 79 21.11 0.11 -0.76
C GLU A 79 20.32 1.41 -0.62
N LEU A 80 19.21 1.52 -1.34
CA LEU A 80 18.31 2.68 -1.24
C LEU A 80 17.73 2.84 0.17
N ALA A 81 17.31 1.75 0.81
CA ALA A 81 16.84 1.76 2.20
C ALA A 81 17.90 2.27 3.17
N THR A 82 19.13 1.79 3.02
CA THR A 82 20.25 2.17 3.88
C THR A 82 20.60 3.65 3.72
N ALA A 83 20.68 4.15 2.49
CA ALA A 83 20.94 5.56 2.23
C ALA A 83 19.83 6.46 2.77
N CYS A 84 18.57 6.08 2.56
CA CYS A 84 17.42 6.82 3.07
C CYS A 84 17.39 6.87 4.60
N SER A 85 17.62 5.75 5.28
CA SER A 85 17.70 5.68 6.74
C SER A 85 18.82 6.54 7.31
N ALA A 86 20.01 6.51 6.69
CA ALA A 86 21.13 7.34 7.12
C ALA A 86 20.84 8.85 7.00
N LEU A 87 20.15 9.26 5.93
CA LEU A 87 19.69 10.65 5.76
C LEU A 87 18.63 11.04 6.78
N MET A 88 17.69 10.15 7.11
CA MET A 88 16.65 10.40 8.12
C MET A 88 17.25 10.53 9.53
N ASP A 89 18.22 9.68 9.89
CA ASP A 89 18.92 9.77 11.17
C ASP A 89 19.70 11.09 11.29
N TRP A 90 20.39 11.48 10.20
CA TRP A 90 21.10 12.75 10.11
C TRP A 90 20.14 13.96 10.18
N ALA A 91 18.99 13.89 9.52
CA ALA A 91 17.97 14.93 9.59
C ALA A 91 17.40 15.07 11.01
N ALA A 92 17.16 13.97 11.70
CA ALA A 92 16.72 13.99 13.10
C ALA A 92 17.75 14.60 14.04
N GLU A 93 19.04 14.38 13.80
CA GLU A 93 20.10 15.04 14.58
C GLU A 93 20.17 16.55 14.29
N LEU A 94 19.98 16.98 13.03
CA LEU A 94 19.87 18.40 12.69
C LEU A 94 18.70 19.08 13.42
N ASP A 95 17.52 18.47 13.39
CA ASP A 95 16.32 18.98 14.04
C ASP A 95 16.55 19.15 15.54
N ARG A 96 17.12 18.14 16.19
CA ARG A 96 17.49 18.20 17.61
C ARG A 96 18.47 19.34 17.94
N LEU A 97 19.43 19.63 17.07
CA LEU A 97 20.39 20.71 17.25
C LEU A 97 19.74 22.09 17.04
N LEU A 98 18.85 22.21 16.06
CA LEU A 98 18.07 23.42 15.78
C LEU A 98 17.12 23.77 16.93
N ASP A 99 16.53 22.78 17.58
CA ASP A 99 15.61 22.94 18.71
C ASP A 99 16.31 23.32 20.02
N THR A 100 17.66 23.30 20.07
CA THR A 100 18.42 23.62 21.30
C THR A 100 18.56 25.14 21.44
N PRO A 101 17.91 25.79 22.41
CA PRO A 101 17.91 27.25 22.53
C PRO A 101 19.29 27.84 22.70
N GLY A 102 19.63 28.83 21.87
CA GLY A 102 20.89 29.59 21.93
C GLY A 102 22.15 28.84 21.50
N SER A 103 22.02 27.61 20.98
CA SER A 103 23.17 26.80 20.57
C SER A 103 23.87 27.33 19.31
N LEU A 104 23.13 27.98 18.41
CA LEU A 104 23.66 28.35 17.07
C LEU A 104 23.96 29.83 16.91
N GLY A 105 23.41 30.72 17.75
CA GLY A 105 23.53 32.16 17.58
C GLY A 105 22.85 32.73 16.33
N TRP A 106 21.97 31.98 15.72
CA TRP A 106 21.19 32.38 14.54
C TRP A 106 19.98 33.24 14.94
N ASP A 107 19.50 34.09 14.02
CA ASP A 107 18.21 34.74 14.16
C ASP A 107 17.05 33.73 13.93
N ALA A 108 15.86 34.10 14.43
CA ALA A 108 14.69 33.24 14.38
C ALA A 108 14.25 32.89 12.95
N ASP A 109 14.35 33.83 12.02
CA ASP A 109 13.94 33.65 10.63
C ASP A 109 14.83 32.64 9.92
N SER A 110 16.14 32.66 10.20
CA SER A 110 17.11 31.67 9.70
C SER A 110 16.81 30.27 10.22
N VAL A 111 16.49 30.12 11.50
CA VAL A 111 16.11 28.83 12.11
C VAL A 111 14.83 28.29 11.46
N GLU A 112 13.77 29.11 11.38
CA GLU A 112 12.49 28.74 10.78
C GLU A 112 12.65 28.30 9.32
N THR A 113 13.45 29.03 8.54
CA THR A 113 13.73 28.71 7.14
C THR A 113 14.38 27.35 7.00
N VAL A 114 15.44 27.08 7.78
CA VAL A 114 16.17 25.81 7.73
C VAL A 114 15.30 24.64 8.22
N GLN A 115 14.54 24.82 9.31
CA GLN A 115 13.60 23.82 9.80
C GLN A 115 12.50 23.51 8.76
N GLY A 116 11.98 24.54 8.07
CA GLY A 116 11.00 24.34 7.01
C GLY A 116 11.51 23.49 5.86
N VAL A 117 12.76 23.68 5.42
CA VAL A 117 13.37 22.84 4.36
C VAL A 117 13.67 21.44 4.89
N LEU A 118 14.15 21.33 6.12
CA LEU A 118 14.44 20.04 6.78
C LEU A 118 13.15 19.18 6.91
N GLY A 119 12.03 19.79 7.29
CA GLY A 119 10.74 19.11 7.34
C GLY A 119 10.30 18.58 5.97
N GLN A 120 10.45 19.39 4.92
CA GLN A 120 10.16 18.95 3.55
C GLN A 120 11.06 17.77 3.12
N LEU A 121 12.37 17.84 3.40
CA LEU A 121 13.30 16.75 3.11
C LEU A 121 12.87 15.46 3.83
N THR A 122 12.56 15.54 5.12
CA THR A 122 12.12 14.40 5.93
C THR A 122 10.85 13.78 5.36
N ASP A 123 9.88 14.57 4.93
CA ASP A 123 8.65 14.08 4.28
C ASP A 123 8.93 13.33 2.98
N ARG A 124 9.87 13.80 2.16
CA ARG A 124 10.25 13.11 0.91
C ARG A 124 10.99 11.80 1.18
N LEU A 125 11.94 11.81 2.12
CA LEU A 125 12.65 10.60 2.54
C LEU A 125 11.69 9.56 3.13
N TYR A 126 10.71 10.00 3.93
CA TYR A 126 9.64 9.14 4.43
C TYR A 126 8.87 8.49 3.27
N GLY A 127 8.50 9.27 2.25
CA GLY A 127 7.83 8.75 1.05
C GLY A 127 8.66 7.72 0.29
N VAL A 128 9.98 7.93 0.17
CA VAL A 128 10.88 6.94 -0.47
C VAL A 128 10.94 5.66 0.36
N LEU A 129 11.20 5.76 1.66
CA LEU A 129 11.40 4.59 2.52
C LEU A 129 10.10 3.83 2.75
N HIS A 130 9.09 4.49 3.30
CA HIS A 130 7.89 3.82 3.77
C HIS A 130 6.83 3.58 2.69
N ASP A 131 6.76 4.46 1.66
CA ASP A 131 5.74 4.34 0.62
C ASP A 131 6.23 3.58 -0.61
N ARG A 132 7.53 3.35 -0.76
CA ARG A 132 8.11 2.65 -1.90
C ARG A 132 8.91 1.42 -1.48
N VAL A 133 9.97 1.60 -0.72
CA VAL A 133 10.89 0.51 -0.35
C VAL A 133 10.22 -0.53 0.53
N GLU A 134 9.60 -0.14 1.64
CA GLU A 134 8.92 -1.06 2.55
C GLU A 134 7.69 -1.71 1.93
N VAL A 135 6.96 -1.00 1.07
CA VAL A 135 5.85 -1.59 0.30
C VAL A 135 6.38 -2.70 -0.61
N ALA A 136 7.49 -2.48 -1.31
CA ALA A 136 8.08 -3.50 -2.19
C ALA A 136 8.59 -4.72 -1.38
N GLU A 137 9.18 -4.49 -0.20
CA GLU A 137 9.64 -5.57 0.67
C GLU A 137 8.45 -6.37 1.24
N SER A 138 7.41 -5.70 1.69
CA SER A 138 6.20 -6.34 2.20
C SER A 138 5.44 -7.09 1.10
N ALA A 139 5.37 -6.54 -0.12
CA ALA A 139 4.80 -7.23 -1.28
C ALA A 139 5.57 -8.52 -1.62
N ARG A 140 6.89 -8.48 -1.53
CA ARG A 140 7.72 -9.68 -1.68
C ARG A 140 7.43 -10.73 -0.60
N ALA A 141 7.16 -10.30 0.63
CA ALA A 141 6.84 -11.21 1.73
C ALA A 141 5.45 -11.88 1.59
N LEU A 142 4.55 -11.30 0.80
CA LEU A 142 3.28 -11.95 0.43
C LEU A 142 3.51 -13.12 -0.54
N HIS A 143 4.48 -13.01 -1.43
CA HIS A 143 4.85 -14.06 -2.39
C HIS A 143 6.39 -14.17 -2.50
N PRO A 144 7.01 -15.09 -1.75
CA PRO A 144 8.47 -15.21 -1.68
C PRO A 144 9.13 -15.80 -2.94
N GLY A 145 8.35 -16.24 -3.93
CA GLY A 145 8.85 -16.77 -5.20
C GLY A 145 9.36 -15.69 -6.17
N GLN A 146 9.93 -16.12 -7.29
CA GLN A 146 10.21 -15.21 -8.41
C GLN A 146 8.91 -14.89 -9.14
N ALA A 147 8.52 -13.61 -9.15
CA ALA A 147 7.34 -13.13 -9.84
C ALA A 147 7.72 -12.56 -11.22
N THR A 148 6.87 -12.79 -12.23
CA THR A 148 6.93 -12.03 -13.48
C THR A 148 6.67 -10.54 -13.17
N PRO A 149 7.08 -9.59 -14.04
CA PRO A 149 6.80 -8.17 -13.82
C PRO A 149 5.30 -7.87 -13.57
N ARG A 150 4.42 -8.54 -14.31
CA ARG A 150 2.96 -8.42 -14.16
C ARG A 150 2.47 -8.92 -12.80
N CYS A 151 2.91 -10.09 -12.39
CA CYS A 151 2.60 -10.67 -11.08
C CYS A 151 3.16 -9.78 -9.93
N ALA A 152 4.38 -9.28 -10.08
CA ALA A 152 5.00 -8.37 -9.13
C ALA A 152 4.19 -7.07 -8.96
N LEU A 153 3.71 -6.48 -10.06
CA LEU A 153 2.84 -5.29 -10.01
C LEU A 153 1.53 -5.56 -9.29
N SER A 154 0.95 -6.75 -9.47
CA SER A 154 -0.26 -7.17 -8.74
C SER A 154 -0.02 -7.21 -7.23
N TYR A 155 1.08 -7.78 -6.76
CA TYR A 155 1.43 -7.80 -5.33
C TYR A 155 1.75 -6.42 -4.77
N LEU A 156 2.40 -5.55 -5.55
CA LEU A 156 2.63 -4.15 -5.17
C LEU A 156 1.32 -3.40 -4.97
N ALA A 157 0.35 -3.57 -5.88
CA ALA A 157 -0.96 -2.96 -5.75
C ALA A 157 -1.70 -3.43 -4.48
N VAL A 158 -1.67 -4.75 -4.22
CA VAL A 158 -2.26 -5.34 -3.01
C VAL A 158 -1.60 -4.77 -1.76
N GLU A 159 -0.27 -4.74 -1.70
CA GLU A 159 0.44 -4.25 -0.51
C GLU A 159 0.28 -2.75 -0.31
N THR A 160 0.26 -1.95 -1.37
CA THR A 160 -0.05 -0.51 -1.30
C THR A 160 -1.41 -0.26 -0.64
N VAL A 161 -2.42 -1.06 -0.99
CA VAL A 161 -3.74 -0.99 -0.37
C VAL A 161 -3.69 -1.42 1.09
N LEU A 162 -2.98 -2.50 1.43
CA LEU A 162 -2.86 -2.97 2.81
C LEU A 162 -2.10 -1.99 3.72
N GLN A 163 -1.06 -1.32 3.20
CA GLN A 163 -0.38 -0.23 3.93
C GLN A 163 -1.32 0.95 4.16
N THR A 164 -2.12 1.29 3.16
CA THR A 164 -3.12 2.34 3.32
C THR A 164 -4.20 1.95 4.33
N VAL A 165 -4.63 0.69 4.36
CA VAL A 165 -5.54 0.16 5.40
C VAL A 165 -4.95 0.38 6.80
N ASN A 166 -3.68 0.06 7.02
CA ASN A 166 -3.02 0.30 8.32
C ASN A 166 -3.09 1.77 8.74
N ARG A 167 -2.86 2.71 7.81
CA ARG A 167 -2.96 4.16 8.08
C ARG A 167 -4.39 4.62 8.35
N LEU A 168 -5.37 4.00 7.71
CA LEU A 168 -6.78 4.31 7.87
C LEU A 168 -7.39 3.69 9.14
N GLU A 169 -6.73 2.73 9.80
CA GLU A 169 -7.22 2.12 11.04
C GLU A 169 -7.41 3.12 12.19
N VAL A 170 -6.70 4.25 12.19
CA VAL A 170 -6.94 5.35 13.13
C VAL A 170 -8.36 5.92 13.03
N ARG A 171 -9.02 5.71 11.89
CA ARG A 171 -10.38 6.18 11.61
C ARG A 171 -11.46 5.10 11.74
N GLY A 172 -11.05 3.82 11.71
CA GLY A 172 -11.97 2.69 11.80
C GLY A 172 -11.21 1.39 11.97
N ARG A 173 -11.20 0.85 13.19
CA ARG A 173 -10.42 -0.35 13.55
C ARG A 173 -11.26 -1.55 13.95
N ASP A 174 -12.59 -1.44 13.91
CA ASP A 174 -13.48 -2.51 14.34
C ASP A 174 -13.50 -3.68 13.36
N SER A 175 -13.34 -3.36 12.09
CA SER A 175 -13.13 -4.36 11.03
C SER A 175 -12.46 -3.72 9.82
N ALA A 176 -11.80 -4.56 9.04
CA ALA A 176 -11.30 -4.23 7.72
C ALA A 176 -11.56 -5.36 6.74
N GLY A 177 -11.61 -5.02 5.47
CA GLY A 177 -11.67 -6.01 4.42
C GLY A 177 -11.11 -5.49 3.11
N VAL A 178 -10.66 -6.42 2.30
CA VAL A 178 -10.11 -6.19 0.96
C VAL A 178 -10.74 -7.18 -0.03
N SER A 179 -11.12 -6.69 -1.19
CA SER A 179 -11.41 -7.50 -2.36
C SER A 179 -10.30 -7.35 -3.38
N ILE A 180 -9.87 -8.49 -3.94
CA ILE A 180 -8.90 -8.56 -5.02
C ILE A 180 -9.59 -9.23 -6.19
N TRP A 181 -9.91 -8.45 -7.19
CA TRP A 181 -10.46 -8.95 -8.43
C TRP A 181 -9.31 -9.30 -9.35
N VAL A 182 -9.17 -10.59 -9.69
CA VAL A 182 -8.21 -11.09 -10.66
C VAL A 182 -8.92 -11.24 -12.00
N TRP A 183 -8.56 -10.37 -12.96
CA TRP A 183 -9.06 -10.39 -14.33
C TRP A 183 -8.19 -11.27 -15.19
N LEU A 184 -8.79 -12.11 -16.02
CA LEU A 184 -8.12 -13.07 -16.88
C LEU A 184 -8.69 -12.98 -18.30
N ASP A 185 -7.84 -13.27 -19.29
CA ASP A 185 -8.33 -13.54 -20.64
C ASP A 185 -9.04 -14.89 -20.74
N ASP A 186 -9.62 -15.21 -21.91
CA ASP A 186 -10.38 -16.43 -22.11
C ASP A 186 -9.53 -17.69 -21.98
N GLY A 187 -8.24 -17.63 -22.35
CA GLY A 187 -7.30 -18.76 -22.26
C GLY A 187 -6.98 -19.14 -20.83
N ASP A 188 -6.53 -18.18 -20.04
CA ASP A 188 -6.18 -18.38 -18.63
C ASP A 188 -7.42 -18.67 -17.78
N ARG A 189 -8.57 -18.07 -18.13
CA ARG A 189 -9.84 -18.35 -17.44
C ARG A 189 -10.27 -19.82 -17.54
N ALA A 190 -10.00 -20.48 -18.65
CA ALA A 190 -10.30 -21.90 -18.83
C ALA A 190 -9.50 -22.80 -17.85
N ALA A 191 -8.42 -22.28 -17.26
CA ALA A 191 -7.57 -22.98 -16.30
C ALA A 191 -7.96 -22.69 -14.83
N LEU A 192 -9.09 -22.00 -14.56
CA LEU A 192 -9.53 -21.72 -13.19
C LEU A 192 -9.68 -23.00 -12.36
N PRO A 193 -9.10 -23.07 -11.15
CA PRO A 193 -9.23 -24.23 -10.29
C PRO A 193 -10.69 -24.48 -9.90
N GLY A 194 -11.16 -25.72 -10.01
CA GLY A 194 -12.50 -26.12 -9.56
C GLY A 194 -12.73 -25.93 -8.05
N SER A 195 -11.66 -25.83 -7.26
CA SER A 195 -11.70 -25.53 -5.81
C SER A 195 -12.35 -24.18 -5.51
N LEU A 196 -12.28 -23.22 -6.43
CA LEU A 196 -12.81 -21.86 -6.21
C LEU A 196 -14.32 -21.85 -6.03
N THR A 197 -15.06 -22.72 -6.72
CA THR A 197 -16.52 -22.78 -6.59
C THR A 197 -16.97 -23.22 -5.19
N GLY A 198 -16.15 -24.00 -4.50
CA GLY A 198 -16.40 -24.42 -3.11
C GLY A 198 -16.17 -23.30 -2.08
N ARG A 199 -15.65 -22.15 -2.50
CA ARG A 199 -15.39 -20.98 -1.64
C ARG A 199 -16.45 -19.90 -1.75
N ALA A 200 -17.50 -20.12 -2.50
CA ALA A 200 -18.63 -19.20 -2.58
C ALA A 200 -19.31 -19.06 -1.21
N ASP A 201 -19.50 -17.82 -0.77
CA ASP A 201 -20.15 -17.52 0.51
C ASP A 201 -21.12 -16.35 0.34
N PRO A 202 -22.44 -16.56 0.53
CA PRO A 202 -23.45 -15.51 0.39
C PRO A 202 -23.25 -14.32 1.34
N LEU A 203 -22.52 -14.51 2.43
CA LEU A 203 -22.18 -13.46 3.39
C LEU A 203 -20.82 -12.80 3.11
N LEU A 204 -20.16 -13.22 2.04
CA LEU A 204 -18.87 -12.67 1.61
C LEU A 204 -17.85 -12.57 2.78
N ARG A 205 -17.77 -13.63 3.60
CA ARG A 205 -16.86 -13.68 4.76
C ARG A 205 -15.42 -13.88 4.32
N ASN A 206 -14.52 -13.91 5.29
CA ASN A 206 -13.08 -14.07 5.05
C ASN A 206 -12.77 -15.30 4.19
N ARG A 207 -11.92 -15.11 3.17
CA ARG A 207 -11.49 -16.12 2.17
C ARG A 207 -12.59 -16.59 1.22
N SER A 208 -13.72 -15.90 1.12
CA SER A 208 -14.71 -16.18 0.10
C SER A 208 -14.22 -15.81 -1.30
N VAL A 209 -14.71 -16.50 -2.31
CA VAL A 209 -14.40 -16.26 -3.73
C VAL A 209 -15.67 -16.24 -4.55
N ALA A 210 -15.81 -15.21 -5.37
CA ALA A 210 -16.82 -15.16 -6.43
C ALA A 210 -16.16 -15.38 -7.79
N VAL A 211 -16.49 -16.48 -8.45
CA VAL A 211 -16.04 -16.75 -9.84
C VAL A 211 -16.99 -16.05 -10.81
N THR A 212 -16.45 -15.37 -11.80
CA THR A 212 -17.21 -14.57 -12.77
C THR A 212 -16.82 -14.91 -14.20
N ALA A 213 -17.55 -14.33 -15.16
CA ALA A 213 -17.23 -14.47 -16.59
C ALA A 213 -15.83 -13.92 -16.98
N HIS A 214 -15.19 -13.13 -16.12
CA HIS A 214 -13.93 -12.45 -16.43
C HIS A 214 -12.79 -12.80 -15.48
N GLY A 215 -12.96 -13.77 -14.58
CA GLY A 215 -11.95 -14.18 -13.60
C GLY A 215 -12.56 -14.49 -12.24
N ALA A 216 -11.88 -14.12 -11.16
CA ALA A 216 -12.34 -14.39 -9.81
C ALA A 216 -12.11 -13.19 -8.88
N CYS A 217 -13.04 -12.95 -7.97
CA CYS A 217 -12.94 -11.96 -6.92
C CYS A 217 -12.70 -12.65 -5.58
N PHE A 218 -11.55 -12.46 -5.00
CA PHE A 218 -11.16 -12.93 -3.67
C PHE A 218 -11.51 -11.86 -2.63
N VAL A 219 -12.10 -12.27 -1.52
CA VAL A 219 -12.43 -11.36 -0.42
C VAL A 219 -11.81 -11.85 0.87
N TYR A 220 -11.10 -10.95 1.52
CA TYR A 220 -10.51 -11.19 2.84
C TYR A 220 -11.05 -10.17 3.81
N LYS A 221 -11.48 -10.62 4.98
CA LYS A 221 -12.06 -9.78 6.02
C LYS A 221 -11.51 -10.16 7.38
N HIS A 222 -11.41 -9.15 8.23
CA HIS A 222 -11.13 -9.34 9.66
C HIS A 222 -12.04 -8.42 10.47
N ALA A 223 -12.54 -8.94 11.59
CA ALA A 223 -13.38 -8.19 12.50
C ALA A 223 -12.97 -8.53 13.94
N ALA A 224 -12.60 -7.51 14.70
CA ALA A 224 -12.21 -7.65 16.11
C ALA A 224 -13.00 -6.63 16.94
N ILE A 225 -13.60 -7.08 18.05
CA ILE A 225 -14.39 -6.21 18.96
C ILE A 225 -13.50 -5.13 19.58
N VAL A 226 -12.23 -5.44 19.85
CA VAL A 226 -11.20 -4.49 20.30
C VAL A 226 -9.89 -4.87 19.61
N GLY A 227 -9.53 -4.15 18.56
CA GLY A 227 -8.26 -4.33 17.83
C GLY A 227 -7.23 -3.29 18.25
N LYS A 228 -5.94 -3.66 18.18
CA LYS A 228 -4.84 -2.71 18.18
C LYS A 228 -4.62 -2.20 16.76
N LEU A 229 -4.03 -1.03 16.63
CA LEU A 229 -3.61 -0.52 15.31
C LEU A 229 -2.63 -1.52 14.67
N GLY A 230 -2.89 -1.86 13.41
CA GLY A 230 -2.12 -2.84 12.65
C GLY A 230 -2.66 -4.28 12.69
N ASP A 231 -3.56 -4.62 13.63
CA ASP A 231 -4.09 -5.99 13.76
C ASP A 231 -4.89 -6.43 12.52
N ASN A 232 -5.72 -5.56 11.96
CA ASN A 232 -6.50 -5.85 10.75
C ASN A 232 -5.57 -6.09 9.55
N GLY A 233 -4.63 -5.18 9.29
CA GLY A 233 -3.69 -5.33 8.20
C GLY A 233 -2.83 -6.60 8.34
N ALA A 234 -2.39 -6.93 9.54
CA ALA A 234 -1.63 -8.16 9.81
C ALA A 234 -2.48 -9.41 9.58
N ALA A 235 -3.77 -9.41 9.96
CA ALA A 235 -4.69 -10.51 9.72
C ALA A 235 -4.97 -10.71 8.23
N LEU A 236 -5.23 -9.61 7.50
CA LEU A 236 -5.43 -9.65 6.05
C LEU A 236 -4.18 -10.18 5.33
N ARG A 237 -2.97 -9.71 5.68
CA ARG A 237 -1.72 -10.21 5.09
C ARG A 237 -1.50 -11.69 5.33
N ARG A 238 -1.81 -12.22 6.53
CA ARG A 238 -1.73 -13.67 6.79
C ARG A 238 -2.70 -14.43 5.90
N ALA A 239 -3.96 -14.00 5.83
CA ALA A 239 -4.98 -14.67 5.02
C ALA A 239 -4.61 -14.73 3.53
N LEU A 240 -4.04 -13.63 3.00
CA LEU A 240 -3.56 -13.52 1.62
C LEU A 240 -2.34 -14.42 1.36
N ARG A 241 -1.35 -14.39 2.26
CA ARG A 241 -0.13 -15.20 2.13
C ARG A 241 -0.42 -16.69 2.10
N ASP A 242 -1.41 -17.13 2.85
CA ASP A 242 -1.77 -18.54 3.00
C ASP A 242 -2.79 -18.99 1.94
N ASP A 243 -3.06 -18.19 0.90
CA ASP A 243 -4.06 -18.49 -0.13
C ASP A 243 -3.40 -18.95 -1.44
N ALA A 244 -3.20 -20.27 -1.56
CA ALA A 244 -2.56 -20.87 -2.74
C ALA A 244 -3.35 -20.62 -4.04
N ASP A 245 -4.69 -20.55 -3.99
CA ASP A 245 -5.51 -20.30 -5.17
C ASP A 245 -5.28 -18.87 -5.70
N LEU A 246 -5.20 -17.87 -4.80
CA LEU A 246 -4.87 -16.51 -5.19
C LEU A 246 -3.50 -16.45 -5.87
N HIS A 247 -2.49 -17.07 -5.26
CA HIS A 247 -1.14 -17.08 -5.82
C HIS A 247 -1.09 -17.77 -7.19
N ALA A 248 -1.82 -18.87 -7.36
CA ALA A 248 -1.91 -19.56 -8.64
C ALA A 248 -2.52 -18.67 -9.73
N LEU A 249 -3.58 -17.92 -9.41
CA LEU A 249 -4.20 -17.02 -10.39
C LEU A 249 -3.32 -15.82 -10.72
N LEU A 250 -2.68 -15.22 -9.73
CA LEU A 250 -1.79 -14.07 -9.96
C LEU A 250 -0.54 -14.42 -10.77
N ALA A 251 -0.17 -15.70 -10.80
CA ALA A 251 0.95 -16.19 -11.63
C ALA A 251 0.59 -16.39 -13.11
N LEU A 252 -0.71 -16.36 -13.48
CA LEU A 252 -1.15 -16.53 -14.86
C LEU A 252 -0.70 -15.34 -15.73
N PRO A 253 -0.33 -15.61 -17.00
CA PRO A 253 0.24 -14.58 -17.90
C PRO A 253 -0.66 -13.37 -18.14
N SER A 254 -1.98 -13.56 -18.24
CA SER A 254 -2.94 -12.48 -18.50
C SER A 254 -3.42 -11.79 -17.23
N ALA A 255 -3.09 -12.31 -16.04
CA ALA A 255 -3.64 -11.83 -14.78
C ALA A 255 -3.37 -10.34 -14.53
N THR A 256 -4.44 -9.60 -14.26
CA THR A 256 -4.42 -8.22 -13.77
C THR A 256 -5.33 -8.09 -12.57
N VAL A 257 -5.10 -7.09 -11.72
CA VAL A 257 -5.91 -6.92 -10.51
C VAL A 257 -6.59 -5.55 -10.44
N THR A 258 -7.75 -5.55 -9.80
CA THR A 258 -8.36 -4.38 -9.18
C THR A 258 -8.50 -4.68 -7.70
N VAL A 259 -7.99 -3.79 -6.85
CA VAL A 259 -8.02 -3.97 -5.40
C VAL A 259 -8.87 -2.88 -4.77
N LEU A 260 -9.81 -3.26 -3.90
CA LEU A 260 -10.67 -2.34 -3.16
C LEU A 260 -10.70 -2.75 -1.69
N ALA A 261 -10.44 -1.81 -0.78
CA ALA A 261 -10.44 -2.09 0.64
C ALA A 261 -11.17 -1.01 1.45
N HIS A 262 -11.52 -1.39 2.67
CA HIS A 262 -12.27 -0.56 3.59
C HIS A 262 -11.88 -0.86 5.03
N THR A 263 -11.80 0.20 5.84
CA THR A 263 -11.74 0.11 7.31
C THR A 263 -13.03 0.66 7.89
N ARG A 264 -13.64 -0.08 8.82
CA ARG A 264 -14.95 0.25 9.38
C ARG A 264 -14.83 0.74 10.82
N TRP A 265 -15.53 1.83 11.10
CA TRP A 265 -15.98 2.19 12.44
C TRP A 265 -17.47 1.83 12.54
N ALA A 266 -17.81 0.85 13.35
CA ALA A 266 -19.17 0.37 13.49
C ALA A 266 -19.98 1.30 14.40
N SER A 267 -20.66 2.30 13.81
CA SER A 267 -21.62 3.13 14.53
C SER A 267 -22.93 2.39 14.78
N VAL A 268 -23.31 1.50 13.85
CA VAL A 268 -24.53 0.67 13.91
C VAL A 268 -24.22 -0.74 13.44
N GLY A 269 -24.91 -1.73 14.04
CA GLY A 269 -24.80 -3.14 13.68
C GLY A 269 -23.65 -3.88 14.37
N ARG A 270 -23.61 -5.19 14.19
CA ARG A 270 -22.61 -6.08 14.80
C ARG A 270 -21.24 -5.91 14.12
N ILE A 271 -20.20 -5.98 14.93
CA ILE A 271 -18.82 -6.16 14.44
C ILE A 271 -18.66 -7.64 14.09
N SER A 272 -18.62 -7.95 12.80
CA SER A 272 -18.46 -9.30 12.26
C SER A 272 -17.93 -9.24 10.83
N GLU A 273 -17.37 -10.32 10.32
CA GLU A 273 -16.90 -10.40 8.93
C GLU A 273 -18.02 -10.22 7.92
N ALA A 274 -19.22 -10.76 8.18
CA ALA A 274 -20.38 -10.58 7.30
C ALA A 274 -20.78 -9.11 7.16
N ASN A 275 -20.63 -8.31 8.21
CA ASN A 275 -20.96 -6.90 8.23
C ASN A 275 -19.76 -5.98 7.91
N ALA A 276 -18.57 -6.54 7.73
CA ALA A 276 -17.41 -5.81 7.23
C ALA A 276 -17.54 -5.61 5.71
N HIS A 277 -17.10 -4.45 5.23
CA HIS A 277 -16.95 -4.22 3.79
C HIS A 277 -15.67 -4.89 3.26
N PRO A 278 -15.61 -5.18 1.95
CA PRO A 278 -16.61 -4.92 0.91
C PRO A 278 -17.85 -5.83 1.02
N VAL A 279 -18.94 -5.37 0.41
CA VAL A 279 -20.20 -6.12 0.24
C VAL A 279 -20.48 -6.29 -1.26
N ASP A 280 -21.31 -7.26 -1.62
CA ASP A 280 -21.63 -7.54 -3.01
C ASP A 280 -23.12 -7.31 -3.35
N SER A 281 -23.42 -7.43 -4.64
CA SER A 281 -24.77 -7.28 -5.18
C SER A 281 -25.59 -8.57 -5.19
N HIS A 282 -25.04 -9.69 -4.72
CA HIS A 282 -25.79 -10.95 -4.71
C HIS A 282 -26.80 -10.98 -3.58
N THR A 283 -28.02 -11.34 -3.92
CA THR A 283 -29.06 -11.71 -2.97
C THR A 283 -29.23 -13.22 -2.99
N ASP A 284 -29.29 -13.85 -1.82
CA ASP A 284 -29.71 -15.25 -1.62
C ASP A 284 -28.86 -16.35 -2.30
N GLY A 285 -27.54 -16.16 -2.44
CA GLY A 285 -26.61 -17.24 -2.81
C GLY A 285 -26.62 -17.68 -4.26
N ALA A 286 -27.28 -16.95 -5.16
CA ALA A 286 -27.24 -17.21 -6.59
C ALA A 286 -25.96 -16.63 -7.23
N VAL A 287 -24.86 -17.35 -7.18
CA VAL A 287 -23.54 -16.92 -7.71
C VAL A 287 -23.53 -16.86 -9.25
N ASP A 288 -24.49 -17.47 -9.96
CA ASP A 288 -24.41 -17.69 -11.40
C ASP A 288 -25.33 -16.83 -12.27
N ALA A 289 -26.10 -15.91 -11.74
CA ALA A 289 -27.22 -15.31 -12.48
C ALA A 289 -27.20 -13.79 -12.58
N GLY A 290 -26.11 -13.18 -13.03
CA GLY A 290 -26.15 -11.76 -13.34
C GLY A 290 -24.83 -11.01 -13.14
N PRO A 291 -24.82 -9.70 -13.39
CA PRO A 291 -23.64 -8.87 -13.15
C PRO A 291 -23.29 -8.85 -11.67
N PHE A 292 -22.04 -9.20 -11.36
CA PHE A 292 -21.48 -9.15 -10.02
C PHE A 292 -20.87 -7.76 -9.76
N SER A 293 -21.26 -7.13 -8.66
CA SER A 293 -20.71 -5.86 -8.21
C SER A 293 -20.22 -5.95 -6.78
N ILE A 294 -19.07 -5.36 -6.49
CA ILE A 294 -18.53 -5.18 -5.13
C ILE A 294 -18.54 -3.70 -4.78
N ALA A 295 -18.92 -3.38 -3.56
CA ALA A 295 -19.01 -2.01 -3.08
C ALA A 295 -18.47 -1.84 -1.65
N VAL A 296 -18.02 -0.63 -1.37
CA VAL A 296 -17.69 -0.14 -0.03
C VAL A 296 -18.42 1.19 0.21
N LEU A 297 -18.84 1.43 1.43
CA LEU A 297 -19.55 2.65 1.80
C LEU A 297 -18.89 3.29 3.02
N ASN A 298 -18.62 4.58 2.93
CA ASN A 298 -18.31 5.42 4.08
C ASN A 298 -19.49 6.34 4.35
N GLY A 299 -20.45 5.89 5.15
CA GLY A 299 -21.68 6.60 5.46
C GLY A 299 -22.76 5.63 5.95
N ASP A 300 -23.93 6.17 6.20
CA ASP A 300 -25.13 5.44 6.59
C ASP A 300 -26.19 5.51 5.47
N ILE A 301 -27.08 4.54 5.41
CA ILE A 301 -28.20 4.54 4.49
C ILE A 301 -29.45 4.99 5.27
N ASP A 302 -29.80 6.26 5.14
CA ASP A 302 -30.87 6.89 5.92
C ASP A 302 -32.24 6.20 5.77
N ASN A 303 -32.53 5.68 4.58
CA ASN A 303 -33.79 5.01 4.27
C ASN A 303 -33.71 3.48 4.28
N TYR A 304 -32.70 2.90 4.97
CA TYR A 304 -32.47 1.47 5.05
C TYR A 304 -33.73 0.66 5.39
N GLY A 305 -34.53 1.11 6.36
CA GLY A 305 -35.75 0.45 6.77
C GLY A 305 -36.87 0.44 5.68
N ALA A 306 -36.78 1.30 4.68
CA ALA A 306 -37.68 1.30 3.52
C ALA A 306 -37.14 0.40 2.40
N LEU A 307 -35.83 0.31 2.24
CA LEU A 307 -35.16 -0.49 1.20
C LEU A 307 -35.05 -1.97 1.57
N SER A 308 -35.11 -2.31 2.86
CA SER A 308 -34.99 -3.69 3.37
C SER A 308 -36.31 -4.46 3.40
N LYS A 309 -37.40 -3.87 2.90
CA LYS A 309 -38.74 -4.50 2.76
C LYS A 309 -38.94 -4.98 1.34
#